data_637390c8939b886b180b41cd05f3494f
#
_entry.id   637390c8939b886b180b41cd05f3494f
#
_cell.length_a   1.000
_cell.length_b   1.000
_cell.length_c   1.000
_cell.angle_alpha   90.00
_cell.angle_beta   90.00
_cell.angle_gamma   90.00
#
_symmetry.space_group_name_H-M   'P 1'
#
loop_
_entity.id
_entity.type
_entity.pdbx_description
1 polymer ?
#
loop_
_entity_poly.entity_id
_entity_poly.type
_entity_poly.pdbx_seq_one_letter_code
_entity_poly.pdbx_strand_id
1 'polypeptide(L)'
;MERFSFIFLVAGLLFFALAFVVSGWIPMLPVQDLEVRTLEQLAAEPPLEFLELADQYPEAYEAAFPGQGPSEAFAEALVVGHKIYIGEACWHCHSQQVRPWGGDEARYGRKSYPEEYHNELNMPPLWGTRRIGPDLIRRGGEHSNDWHVAHFYHPPDVNPVSVMPSYPWFFEDDGLTPNKKGLSIIAYVQWLGSWEESADETIYGVPNMESLYPPTEVEPPRPPGFGETEEPEADGGEGDFWGE
;
A
#
# COMPACT_ATOMS: atom_id res chain seq x y z
N MET A 1 -4.13 -6.89 -57.96
CA MET A 1 -3.80 -6.66 -56.54
C MET A 1 -4.40 -5.37 -56.01
N GLU A 2 -4.45 -4.29 -56.76
CA GLU A 2 -4.97 -2.98 -56.31
C GLU A 2 -6.44 -2.97 -55.82
N ARG A 3 -7.31 -3.80 -56.38
CA ARG A 3 -8.72 -3.87 -55.96
C ARG A 3 -8.92 -4.36 -54.53
N PHE A 4 -8.01 -5.16 -54.00
CA PHE A 4 -8.08 -5.65 -52.61
C PHE A 4 -7.43 -4.71 -51.64
N SER A 5 -6.46 -3.88 -52.09
CA SER A 5 -5.76 -2.92 -51.24
C SER A 5 -6.71 -1.92 -50.62
N PHE A 6 -7.70 -1.46 -51.36
CA PHE A 6 -8.70 -0.51 -50.85
C PHE A 6 -9.60 -1.16 -49.79
N ILE A 7 -10.01 -2.44 -49.99
CA ILE A 7 -10.83 -3.17 -49.02
C ILE A 7 -10.04 -3.37 -47.71
N PHE A 8 -8.76 -3.78 -47.82
CA PHE A 8 -7.91 -3.93 -46.65
C PHE A 8 -7.65 -2.60 -45.92
N LEU A 9 -7.47 -1.51 -46.66
CA LEU A 9 -7.33 -0.18 -46.06
C LEU A 9 -8.60 0.23 -45.29
N VAL A 10 -9.76 0.09 -45.88
CA VAL A 10 -11.04 0.42 -45.24
C VAL A 10 -11.29 -0.47 -44.02
N ALA A 11 -11.10 -1.78 -44.16
CA ALA A 11 -11.23 -2.70 -43.05
C ALA A 11 -10.26 -2.38 -41.90
N GLY A 12 -9.00 -2.10 -42.22
CA GLY A 12 -7.99 -1.71 -41.24
C GLY A 12 -8.35 -0.43 -40.48
N LEU A 13 -8.82 0.59 -41.20
CA LEU A 13 -9.30 1.83 -40.57
C LEU A 13 -10.53 1.62 -39.68
N LEU A 14 -11.47 0.78 -40.10
CA LEU A 14 -12.65 0.47 -39.30
C LEU A 14 -12.28 -0.30 -38.02
N PHE A 15 -11.42 -1.30 -38.11
CA PHE A 15 -10.95 -2.05 -36.95
C PHE A 15 -10.11 -1.17 -36.01
N PHE A 16 -9.27 -0.29 -36.56
CA PHE A 16 -8.52 0.69 -35.79
C PHE A 16 -9.46 1.63 -35.03
N ALA A 17 -10.46 2.22 -35.72
CA ALA A 17 -11.44 3.10 -35.10
C ALA A 17 -12.23 2.37 -34.01
N LEU A 18 -12.66 1.13 -34.28
CA LEU A 18 -13.36 0.30 -33.30
C LEU A 18 -12.48 0.03 -32.08
N ALA A 19 -11.23 -0.38 -32.29
CA ALA A 19 -10.29 -0.63 -31.20
C ALA A 19 -10.04 0.64 -30.37
N PHE A 20 -9.86 1.78 -31.03
CA PHE A 20 -9.69 3.07 -30.34
C PHE A 20 -10.90 3.44 -29.47
N VAL A 21 -12.11 3.27 -30.01
CA VAL A 21 -13.35 3.57 -29.26
C VAL A 21 -13.50 2.60 -28.08
N VAL A 22 -13.36 1.29 -28.32
CA VAL A 22 -13.62 0.28 -27.28
C VAL A 22 -12.52 0.24 -26.20
N SER A 23 -11.25 0.36 -26.61
CA SER A 23 -10.12 0.23 -25.68
C SER A 23 -9.58 1.56 -25.16
N GLY A 24 -9.89 2.66 -25.81
CA GLY A 24 -9.46 4.00 -25.41
C GLY A 24 -10.60 4.83 -24.84
N TRP A 25 -11.57 5.19 -25.67
CA TRP A 25 -12.59 6.14 -25.28
C TRP A 25 -13.57 5.62 -24.23
N ILE A 26 -14.16 4.43 -24.44
CA ILE A 26 -15.16 3.90 -23.49
C ILE A 26 -14.58 3.75 -22.07
N PRO A 27 -13.36 3.24 -21.86
CA PRO A 27 -12.77 3.15 -20.51
C PRO A 27 -12.48 4.52 -19.87
N MET A 28 -12.38 5.59 -20.65
CA MET A 28 -12.17 6.94 -20.10
C MET A 28 -13.46 7.56 -19.56
N LEU A 29 -14.65 7.14 -20.03
CA LEU A 29 -15.92 7.73 -19.62
C LEU A 29 -16.15 7.73 -18.09
N PRO A 30 -15.94 6.64 -17.37
CA PRO A 30 -16.12 6.64 -15.90
C PRO A 30 -15.05 7.42 -15.14
N VAL A 31 -13.91 7.74 -15.77
CA VAL A 31 -12.78 8.42 -15.11
C VAL A 31 -12.82 9.93 -15.32
N GLN A 32 -13.45 10.40 -16.38
CA GLN A 32 -13.44 11.83 -16.75
C GLN A 32 -14.10 12.74 -15.72
N ASP A 33 -15.03 12.22 -14.93
CA ASP A 33 -15.78 12.97 -13.92
C ASP A 33 -15.17 12.83 -12.51
N LEU A 34 -14.06 12.11 -12.37
CA LEU A 34 -13.38 11.98 -11.09
C LEU A 34 -12.67 13.28 -10.72
N GLU A 35 -12.91 13.75 -9.51
CA GLU A 35 -12.21 14.90 -8.96
C GLU A 35 -10.75 14.55 -8.65
N VAL A 36 -9.81 15.37 -9.13
CA VAL A 36 -8.39 15.23 -8.78
C VAL A 36 -8.16 15.81 -7.39
N ARG A 37 -7.86 14.96 -6.43
CA ARG A 37 -7.49 15.41 -5.08
C ARG A 37 -6.15 16.14 -5.12
N THR A 38 -6.13 17.35 -4.56
CA THR A 38 -4.91 18.15 -4.46
C THR A 38 -3.97 17.60 -3.38
N LEU A 39 -2.68 17.95 -3.45
CA LEU A 39 -1.72 17.60 -2.41
C LEU A 39 -2.13 18.14 -1.04
N GLU A 40 -2.73 19.32 -0.98
CA GLU A 40 -3.24 19.92 0.26
C GLU A 40 -4.36 19.05 0.87
N GLN A 41 -5.28 18.55 0.05
CA GLN A 41 -6.34 17.63 0.50
C GLN A 41 -5.77 16.29 0.98
N LEU A 42 -4.73 15.76 0.31
CA LEU A 42 -4.06 14.53 0.74
C LEU A 42 -3.34 14.67 2.08
N ALA A 43 -2.83 15.87 2.37
CA ALA A 43 -2.05 16.14 3.56
C ALA A 43 -2.87 16.81 4.69
N ALA A 44 -4.15 17.06 4.49
CA ALA A 44 -4.99 17.74 5.47
C ALA A 44 -5.05 17.02 6.82
N GLU A 45 -5.09 15.68 6.77
CA GLU A 45 -5.13 14.81 7.95
C GLU A 45 -3.93 13.83 7.89
N PRO A 46 -2.76 14.19 8.47
CA PRO A 46 -1.63 13.29 8.52
C PRO A 46 -1.97 12.01 9.30
N PRO A 47 -1.59 10.83 8.80
CA PRO A 47 -1.82 9.58 9.52
C PRO A 47 -1.02 9.53 10.83
N LEU A 48 -1.50 8.71 11.76
CA LEU A 48 -0.89 8.57 13.09
C LEU A 48 0.59 8.22 13.00
N GLU A 49 0.96 7.34 12.09
CA GLU A 49 2.33 6.89 11.86
C GLU A 49 3.27 8.06 11.51
N PHE A 50 2.78 9.06 10.78
CA PHE A 50 3.57 10.26 10.49
C PHE A 50 3.75 11.15 11.73
N LEU A 51 2.72 11.27 12.54
CA LEU A 51 2.81 12.02 13.80
C LEU A 51 3.75 11.33 14.79
N GLU A 52 3.71 10.01 14.86
CA GLU A 52 4.66 9.21 15.64
C GLU A 52 6.12 9.37 15.20
N LEU A 53 6.40 9.58 13.90
CA LEU A 53 7.75 9.90 13.43
C LEU A 53 8.30 11.18 14.04
N ALA A 54 7.46 12.19 14.23
CA ALA A 54 7.86 13.45 14.89
C ALA A 54 8.21 13.23 16.36
N ASP A 55 7.46 12.36 17.04
CA ASP A 55 7.70 12.03 18.45
C ASP A 55 8.91 11.10 18.65
N GLN A 56 9.11 10.15 17.73
CA GLN A 56 10.22 9.19 17.79
C GLN A 56 11.57 9.82 17.42
N TYR A 57 11.57 10.74 16.45
CA TYR A 57 12.78 11.38 15.90
C TYR A 57 12.70 12.90 15.89
N PRO A 58 12.48 13.58 17.04
CA PRO A 58 12.14 15.00 17.08
C PRO A 58 13.23 15.90 16.48
N GLU A 59 14.51 15.60 16.71
CA GLU A 59 15.62 16.38 16.17
C GLU A 59 15.75 16.22 14.65
N ALA A 60 15.63 14.99 14.15
CA ALA A 60 15.67 14.71 12.72
C ALA A 60 14.43 15.28 11.98
N TYR A 61 13.27 15.21 12.63
CA TYR A 61 12.04 15.79 12.11
C TYR A 61 12.13 17.31 11.99
N GLU A 62 12.57 18.00 13.04
CA GLU A 62 12.74 19.45 13.01
C GLU A 62 13.83 19.89 12.00
N ALA A 63 14.90 19.11 11.86
CA ALA A 63 15.92 19.36 10.83
C ALA A 63 15.40 19.15 9.41
N ALA A 64 14.49 18.17 9.21
CA ALA A 64 13.90 17.86 7.92
C ALA A 64 12.81 18.85 7.49
N PHE A 65 11.98 19.31 8.46
CA PHE A 65 10.78 20.13 8.23
C PHE A 65 10.75 21.34 9.18
N PRO A 66 11.73 22.24 9.11
CA PRO A 66 11.94 23.28 10.12
C PRO A 66 10.77 24.26 10.20
N GLY A 67 10.16 24.37 11.39
CA GLY A 67 9.09 25.32 11.68
C GLY A 67 7.77 25.05 10.96
N GLN A 68 7.60 23.90 10.33
CA GLN A 68 6.37 23.53 9.62
C GLN A 68 5.34 22.89 10.57
N GLY A 69 4.06 23.15 10.32
CA GLY A 69 2.98 22.42 10.97
C GLY A 69 2.86 20.97 10.42
N PRO A 70 2.16 20.08 11.15
CA PRO A 70 2.08 18.66 10.76
C PRO A 70 1.60 18.42 9.32
N SER A 71 0.55 19.10 8.89
CA SER A 71 0.00 18.95 7.53
C SER A 71 0.95 19.47 6.45
N GLU A 72 1.66 20.59 6.72
CA GLU A 72 2.63 21.15 5.78
C GLU A 72 3.87 20.25 5.65
N ALA A 73 4.39 19.77 6.76
CA ALA A 73 5.50 18.82 6.81
C ALA A 73 5.12 17.50 6.12
N PHE A 74 3.89 17.05 6.32
CA PHE A 74 3.40 15.81 5.67
C PHE A 74 3.26 16.00 4.17
N ALA A 75 2.74 17.13 3.68
CA ALA A 75 2.68 17.43 2.25
C ALA A 75 4.08 17.40 1.61
N GLU A 76 5.07 18.02 2.25
CA GLU A 76 6.45 17.96 1.77
C GLU A 76 7.00 16.53 1.81
N ALA A 77 6.77 15.79 2.89
CA ALA A 77 7.20 14.40 3.03
C ALA A 77 6.62 13.50 1.94
N LEU A 78 5.33 13.66 1.59
CA LEU A 78 4.69 12.92 0.49
C LEU A 78 5.37 13.18 -0.85
N VAL A 79 5.64 14.45 -1.18
CA VAL A 79 6.31 14.83 -2.44
C VAL A 79 7.73 14.28 -2.51
N VAL A 80 8.49 14.40 -1.42
CA VAL A 80 9.87 13.92 -1.34
C VAL A 80 9.89 12.39 -1.36
N GLY A 81 9.03 11.73 -0.57
CA GLY A 81 8.93 10.27 -0.52
C GLY A 81 8.52 9.67 -1.87
N HIS A 82 7.56 10.26 -2.56
CA HIS A 82 7.17 9.86 -3.92
C HIS A 82 8.34 9.98 -4.92
N LYS A 83 9.10 11.09 -4.86
CA LYS A 83 10.30 11.26 -5.71
C LYS A 83 11.37 10.20 -5.40
N ILE A 84 11.56 9.86 -4.13
CA ILE A 84 12.48 8.79 -3.72
C ILE A 84 11.98 7.44 -4.22
N TYR A 85 10.70 7.14 -4.07
CA TYR A 85 10.09 5.90 -4.55
C TYR A 85 10.32 5.69 -6.06
N ILE A 86 10.24 6.77 -6.85
CA ILE A 86 10.57 6.75 -8.27
C ILE A 86 12.07 6.61 -8.49
N GLY A 87 12.88 7.44 -7.83
CA GLY A 87 14.31 7.55 -8.06
C GLY A 87 15.11 6.31 -7.65
N GLU A 88 14.72 5.67 -6.55
CA GLU A 88 15.29 4.40 -6.08
C GLU A 88 14.65 3.19 -6.76
N ALA A 89 13.74 3.43 -7.70
CA ALA A 89 13.10 2.40 -8.52
C ALA A 89 12.32 1.34 -7.71
N CYS A 90 11.72 1.69 -6.57
CA CYS A 90 10.93 0.79 -5.73
C CYS A 90 9.80 0.11 -6.53
N TRP A 91 9.19 0.84 -7.46
CA TRP A 91 8.13 0.36 -8.36
C TRP A 91 8.56 -0.76 -9.32
N HIS A 92 9.86 -1.03 -9.46
CA HIS A 92 10.35 -2.18 -10.22
C HIS A 92 10.14 -3.52 -9.49
N CYS A 93 10.14 -3.49 -8.16
CA CYS A 93 9.97 -4.68 -7.32
C CYS A 93 8.62 -4.73 -6.62
N HIS A 94 7.99 -3.57 -6.40
CA HIS A 94 6.70 -3.41 -5.77
C HIS A 94 5.66 -2.87 -6.75
N SER A 95 4.42 -3.32 -6.63
CA SER A 95 3.29 -2.72 -7.32
C SER A 95 2.47 -1.86 -6.34
N GLN A 96 1.69 -0.95 -6.91
CA GLN A 96 0.67 -0.19 -6.19
C GLN A 96 -0.68 -0.37 -6.90
N GLN A 97 -1.06 -1.62 -7.15
CA GLN A 97 -2.33 -1.94 -7.79
C GLN A 97 -2.71 -3.39 -7.52
N VAL A 98 -3.84 -3.60 -6.89
CA VAL A 98 -4.48 -4.91 -6.80
C VAL A 98 -5.33 -5.13 -8.05
N ARG A 99 -4.96 -6.11 -8.85
CA ARG A 99 -5.62 -6.40 -10.14
C ARG A 99 -6.85 -7.28 -9.92
N PRO A 100 -7.91 -7.11 -10.74
CA PRO A 100 -9.12 -7.93 -10.63
C PRO A 100 -8.97 -9.35 -11.22
N TRP A 101 -7.73 -9.81 -11.44
CA TRP A 101 -7.43 -11.14 -11.99
C TRP A 101 -6.14 -11.71 -11.38
N GLY A 102 -5.91 -13.00 -11.61
CA GLY A 102 -4.67 -13.67 -11.20
C GLY A 102 -4.57 -13.97 -9.71
N GLY A 103 -5.67 -13.88 -8.96
CA GLY A 103 -5.69 -14.17 -7.53
C GLY A 103 -5.11 -13.05 -6.67
N ASP A 104 -4.98 -11.84 -7.22
CA ASP A 104 -4.46 -10.69 -6.48
C ASP A 104 -5.34 -10.33 -5.28
N GLU A 105 -6.67 -10.36 -5.44
CA GLU A 105 -7.62 -10.03 -4.37
C GLU A 105 -7.51 -10.96 -3.16
N ALA A 106 -7.20 -12.23 -3.39
CA ALA A 106 -6.97 -13.18 -2.30
C ALA A 106 -5.65 -12.94 -1.53
N ARG A 107 -4.72 -12.18 -2.10
CA ARG A 107 -3.39 -11.94 -1.53
C ARG A 107 -3.23 -10.54 -0.95
N TYR A 108 -3.91 -9.55 -1.51
CA TYR A 108 -3.66 -8.13 -1.25
C TYR A 108 -4.94 -7.33 -0.96
N GLY A 109 -6.08 -8.02 -0.79
CA GLY A 109 -7.36 -7.38 -0.53
C GLY A 109 -8.07 -6.97 -1.82
N ARG A 110 -9.12 -6.15 -1.71
CA ARG A 110 -9.98 -5.76 -2.82
C ARG A 110 -9.20 -5.18 -4.02
N LYS A 111 -9.74 -5.37 -5.23
CA LYS A 111 -9.17 -4.76 -6.45
C LYS A 111 -9.06 -3.24 -6.29
N SER A 112 -8.07 -2.66 -6.93
CA SER A 112 -7.89 -1.20 -6.96
C SER A 112 -8.90 -0.53 -7.87
N TYR A 113 -9.29 0.70 -7.50
CA TYR A 113 -10.21 1.54 -8.24
C TYR A 113 -9.52 2.83 -8.72
N PRO A 114 -9.99 3.46 -9.81
CA PRO A 114 -9.40 4.68 -10.36
C PRO A 114 -9.29 5.82 -9.34
N GLU A 115 -10.26 5.91 -8.42
CA GLU A 115 -10.35 6.94 -7.38
C GLU A 115 -9.13 6.96 -6.45
N GLU A 116 -8.51 5.80 -6.23
CA GLU A 116 -7.32 5.68 -5.38
C GLU A 116 -6.11 6.40 -5.98
N TYR A 117 -6.09 6.56 -7.31
CA TYR A 117 -4.96 7.16 -8.04
C TYR A 117 -5.25 8.59 -8.51
N HIS A 118 -6.51 9.05 -8.45
CA HIS A 118 -6.91 10.31 -9.06
C HIS A 118 -6.57 11.50 -8.15
N ASN A 119 -5.27 11.74 -8.01
CA ASN A 119 -4.70 12.81 -7.19
C ASN A 119 -3.42 13.36 -7.83
N GLU A 120 -3.01 14.55 -7.41
CA GLU A 120 -1.83 15.24 -7.95
C GLU A 120 -0.52 14.47 -7.76
N LEU A 121 -0.41 13.66 -6.70
CA LEU A 121 0.81 12.92 -6.41
C LEU A 121 0.97 11.71 -7.34
N ASN A 122 -0.13 11.04 -7.69
CA ASN A 122 -0.14 9.80 -8.45
C ASN A 122 -0.44 9.99 -9.96
N MET A 123 -0.21 11.16 -10.50
CA MET A 123 -0.39 11.42 -11.94
C MET A 123 0.96 11.70 -12.62
N PRO A 124 1.55 10.68 -13.30
CA PRO A 124 1.03 9.36 -13.65
C PRO A 124 1.11 8.35 -12.50
N PRO A 125 0.16 7.38 -12.42
CA PRO A 125 0.16 6.38 -11.37
C PRO A 125 1.32 5.39 -11.51
N LEU A 126 1.88 4.97 -10.37
CA LEU A 126 3.01 4.05 -10.28
C LEU A 126 2.54 2.60 -10.04
N TRP A 127 1.70 2.09 -10.90
CA TRP A 127 1.10 0.76 -10.71
C TRP A 127 2.12 -0.35 -10.48
N GLY A 128 3.24 -0.31 -11.22
CA GLY A 128 4.21 -1.40 -11.24
C GLY A 128 3.66 -2.64 -11.95
N THR A 129 4.55 -3.50 -12.43
CA THR A 129 4.17 -4.73 -13.15
C THR A 129 4.72 -5.99 -12.51
N ARG A 130 5.69 -5.85 -11.61
CA ARG A 130 6.34 -6.95 -10.88
C ARG A 130 6.05 -6.85 -9.39
N ARG A 131 6.05 -8.00 -8.75
CA ARG A 131 5.96 -8.16 -7.31
C ARG A 131 7.05 -9.13 -6.86
N ILE A 132 8.30 -8.65 -6.84
CA ILE A 132 9.40 -9.31 -6.13
C ILE A 132 9.18 -9.12 -4.64
N GLY A 133 8.83 -7.89 -4.23
CA GLY A 133 8.20 -7.58 -2.96
C GLY A 133 6.66 -7.55 -3.06
N PRO A 134 5.93 -7.32 -1.96
CA PRO A 134 4.48 -7.24 -1.94
C PRO A 134 3.94 -6.02 -2.72
N ASP A 135 2.64 -6.03 -2.98
CA ASP A 135 1.91 -4.82 -3.37
C ASP A 135 1.87 -3.83 -2.21
N LEU A 136 2.04 -2.55 -2.48
CA LEU A 136 2.14 -1.51 -1.45
C LEU A 136 0.94 -0.56 -1.40
N ILE A 137 -0.07 -0.70 -2.28
CA ILE A 137 -1.15 0.29 -2.40
C ILE A 137 -1.91 0.53 -1.10
N ARG A 138 -1.92 -0.45 -0.18
CA ARG A 138 -2.64 -0.40 1.09
C ARG A 138 -1.82 -1.00 2.22
N ARG A 139 -0.56 -0.55 2.35
CA ARG A 139 0.37 -1.06 3.37
C ARG A 139 0.62 -0.07 4.51
N GLY A 140 0.01 1.11 4.47
CA GLY A 140 0.03 2.05 5.58
C GLY A 140 -0.51 1.40 6.84
N GLY A 141 0.14 1.62 7.98
CA GLY A 141 -0.26 1.09 9.28
C GLY A 141 0.00 -0.41 9.52
N GLU A 142 0.37 -1.21 8.50
CA GLU A 142 0.65 -2.65 8.72
C GLU A 142 1.90 -2.91 9.56
N HIS A 143 2.87 -2.02 9.48
CA HIS A 143 4.13 -2.13 10.21
C HIS A 143 4.48 -0.82 10.90
N SER A 144 5.12 -0.91 12.06
CA SER A 144 5.59 0.27 12.79
C SER A 144 6.69 1.03 12.04
N ASN A 145 6.91 2.29 12.42
CA ASN A 145 7.99 3.09 11.87
C ASN A 145 9.37 2.46 12.11
N ASP A 146 9.61 1.86 13.29
CA ASP A 146 10.85 1.16 13.60
C ASP A 146 11.09 -0.05 12.68
N TRP A 147 10.01 -0.76 12.33
CA TRP A 147 10.11 -1.84 11.34
C TRP A 147 10.55 -1.28 9.99
N HIS A 148 10.01 -0.15 9.55
CA HIS A 148 10.42 0.48 8.29
C HIS A 148 11.87 0.98 8.33
N VAL A 149 12.32 1.53 9.46
CA VAL A 149 13.72 1.91 9.66
C VAL A 149 14.63 0.72 9.47
N ALA A 150 14.39 -0.38 10.19
CA ALA A 150 15.17 -1.61 10.07
C ALA A 150 15.09 -2.20 8.64
N HIS A 151 13.89 -2.20 8.04
CA HIS A 151 13.65 -2.74 6.70
C HIS A 151 14.36 -1.95 5.60
N PHE A 152 14.41 -0.63 5.67
CA PHE A 152 15.13 0.18 4.68
C PHE A 152 16.64 0.15 4.92
N TYR A 153 17.09 0.13 6.18
CA TYR A 153 18.51 0.10 6.48
C TYR A 153 19.14 -1.24 6.09
N HIS A 154 18.58 -2.35 6.56
CA HIS A 154 19.05 -3.69 6.23
C HIS A 154 17.87 -4.69 6.17
N PRO A 155 17.23 -4.86 5.00
CA PRO A 155 16.03 -5.68 4.84
C PRO A 155 16.10 -7.09 5.41
N PRO A 156 17.26 -7.79 5.39
CA PRO A 156 17.38 -9.12 5.99
C PRO A 156 17.18 -9.17 7.52
N ASP A 157 17.28 -8.04 8.23
CA ASP A 157 17.05 -8.00 9.68
C ASP A 157 15.58 -8.26 10.05
N VAL A 158 14.65 -7.88 9.17
CA VAL A 158 13.20 -8.11 9.36
C VAL A 158 12.67 -9.26 8.51
N ASN A 159 13.35 -9.59 7.42
CA ASN A 159 13.03 -10.71 6.54
C ASN A 159 14.31 -11.36 6.01
N PRO A 160 14.80 -12.46 6.65
CA PRO A 160 16.11 -13.06 6.33
C PRO A 160 16.29 -13.51 4.88
N VAL A 161 15.20 -13.72 4.14
CA VAL A 161 15.22 -14.09 2.71
C VAL A 161 14.98 -12.93 1.77
N SER A 162 15.00 -11.71 2.29
CA SER A 162 14.79 -10.51 1.50
C SER A 162 15.88 -10.34 0.44
N VAL A 163 15.43 -10.02 -0.79
CA VAL A 163 16.30 -9.62 -1.92
C VAL A 163 16.23 -8.11 -2.16
N MET A 164 15.53 -7.38 -1.31
CA MET A 164 15.45 -5.92 -1.35
C MET A 164 16.85 -5.35 -1.04
N PRO A 165 17.34 -4.36 -1.80
CA PRO A 165 18.59 -3.69 -1.48
C PRO A 165 18.48 -2.87 -0.19
N SER A 166 19.62 -2.67 0.48
CA SER A 166 19.73 -1.75 1.61
C SER A 166 19.85 -0.31 1.14
N TYR A 167 19.29 0.62 1.92
CA TYR A 167 19.30 2.06 1.63
C TYR A 167 19.93 2.88 2.77
N PRO A 168 21.22 2.66 3.10
CA PRO A 168 21.86 3.34 4.24
C PRO A 168 21.87 4.86 4.10
N TRP A 169 21.79 5.42 2.89
CA TRP A 169 21.72 6.85 2.64
C TRP A 169 20.38 7.53 3.00
N PHE A 170 19.42 6.76 3.51
CA PHE A 170 18.20 7.29 4.12
C PHE A 170 18.37 7.61 5.60
N PHE A 171 19.54 7.29 6.17
CA PHE A 171 19.82 7.39 7.58
C PHE A 171 21.05 8.26 7.83
N GLU A 172 21.19 8.74 9.05
CA GLU A 172 22.39 9.35 9.55
C GLU A 172 23.49 8.28 9.75
N ASP A 173 24.70 8.73 10.11
CA ASP A 173 25.85 7.85 10.26
C ASP A 173 25.68 6.76 11.35
N ASP A 174 24.71 6.92 12.25
CA ASP A 174 24.34 5.94 13.28
C ASP A 174 23.56 4.75 12.72
N GLY A 175 23.03 4.85 11.49
CA GLY A 175 22.22 3.84 10.81
C GLY A 175 20.85 3.59 11.44
N LEU A 176 20.43 4.40 12.42
CA LEU A 176 19.18 4.26 13.16
C LEU A 176 18.28 5.48 13.00
N THR A 177 18.88 6.68 12.92
CA THR A 177 18.15 7.94 12.79
C THR A 177 17.85 8.22 11.32
N PRO A 178 16.59 8.23 10.90
CA PRO A 178 16.24 8.55 9.53
C PRO A 178 16.49 10.04 9.25
N ASN A 179 17.19 10.36 8.16
CA ASN A 179 17.31 11.72 7.69
C ASN A 179 16.05 12.15 6.92
N LYS A 180 16.03 13.34 6.30
CA LYS A 180 14.87 13.82 5.54
C LYS A 180 14.37 12.80 4.49
N LYS A 181 15.28 12.08 3.82
CA LYS A 181 14.89 11.06 2.85
C LYS A 181 14.22 9.87 3.52
N GLY A 182 14.80 9.39 4.62
CA GLY A 182 14.25 8.28 5.41
C GLY A 182 12.88 8.62 5.97
N LEU A 183 12.72 9.76 6.63
CA LEU A 183 11.43 10.24 7.13
C LEU A 183 10.38 10.32 6.00
N SER A 184 10.76 10.88 4.86
CA SER A 184 9.83 11.08 3.74
C SER A 184 9.41 9.78 3.06
N ILE A 185 10.32 8.83 2.87
CA ILE A 185 9.94 7.54 2.25
C ILE A 185 9.08 6.70 3.19
N ILE A 186 9.34 6.72 4.50
CA ILE A 186 8.51 6.07 5.51
C ILE A 186 7.12 6.72 5.50
N ALA A 187 7.04 8.06 5.55
CA ALA A 187 5.77 8.78 5.48
C ALA A 187 4.97 8.43 4.22
N TYR A 188 5.64 8.34 3.06
CA TYR A 188 4.99 7.97 1.81
C TYR A 188 4.42 6.55 1.83
N VAL A 189 5.18 5.57 2.33
CA VAL A 189 4.71 4.18 2.40
C VAL A 189 3.59 4.03 3.44
N GLN A 190 3.69 4.70 4.58
CA GLN A 190 2.65 4.73 5.61
C GLN A 190 1.37 5.45 5.15
N TRP A 191 1.50 6.39 4.22
CA TRP A 191 0.34 7.03 3.60
C TRP A 191 -0.43 6.11 2.66
N LEU A 192 0.23 5.14 2.01
CA LEU A 192 -0.42 4.23 1.06
C LEU A 192 -1.48 3.37 1.75
N GLY A 193 -2.74 3.65 1.48
CA GLY A 193 -3.88 2.97 2.08
C GLY A 193 -4.53 3.70 3.26
N SER A 194 -3.93 4.78 3.77
CA SER A 194 -4.49 5.54 4.90
C SER A 194 -5.91 6.09 4.61
N TRP A 195 -6.25 6.24 3.35
CA TRP A 195 -7.60 6.64 2.92
C TRP A 195 -8.67 5.55 3.09
N GLU A 196 -8.30 4.29 3.34
CA GLU A 196 -9.28 3.22 3.52
C GLU A 196 -10.06 3.34 4.84
N GLU A 197 -9.41 3.80 5.90
CA GLU A 197 -10.07 4.02 7.19
C GLU A 197 -11.10 5.16 7.16
N SER A 198 -10.87 6.14 6.28
CA SER A 198 -11.76 7.29 6.06
C SER A 198 -12.72 7.12 4.88
N ALA A 199 -12.55 6.08 4.07
CA ALA A 199 -13.42 5.80 2.95
C ALA A 199 -14.78 5.31 3.46
N ASP A 200 -15.70 6.27 3.65
CA ASP A 200 -17.12 5.96 3.74
C ASP A 200 -17.48 5.04 2.56
N GLU A 201 -18.12 3.90 2.85
CA GLU A 201 -18.56 2.90 1.88
C GLU A 201 -19.33 3.51 0.68
N THR A 202 -19.81 4.73 0.83
CA THR A 202 -20.53 5.49 -0.18
C THR A 202 -19.63 6.08 -1.28
N ILE A 203 -18.33 6.30 -1.03
CA ILE A 203 -17.42 6.95 -2.01
C ILE A 203 -17.19 6.05 -3.22
N TYR A 204 -17.16 4.74 -3.03
CA TYR A 204 -16.89 3.80 -4.12
C TYR A 204 -18.15 3.12 -4.69
N GLY A 205 -19.34 3.44 -4.19
CA GLY A 205 -20.59 2.79 -4.62
C GLY A 205 -20.58 1.26 -4.49
N VAL A 206 -19.65 0.73 -3.72
CA VAL A 206 -19.51 -0.71 -3.49
C VAL A 206 -20.29 -1.04 -2.22
N PRO A 207 -21.28 -1.93 -2.28
CA PRO A 207 -21.93 -2.43 -1.07
C PRO A 207 -20.88 -3.00 -0.14
N ASN A 208 -21.04 -2.79 1.17
CA ASN A 208 -20.20 -3.37 2.21
C ASN A 208 -19.76 -4.77 1.82
N MET A 209 -18.44 -4.97 1.63
CA MET A 209 -17.87 -6.25 1.19
C MET A 209 -18.18 -7.37 2.18
N GLU A 210 -18.36 -7.05 3.46
CA GLU A 210 -18.83 -8.01 4.46
C GLU A 210 -20.23 -8.56 4.15
N SER A 211 -21.10 -7.77 3.50
CA SER A 211 -22.42 -8.20 3.07
C SER A 211 -22.41 -9.06 1.81
N LEU A 212 -21.43 -8.88 0.94
CA LEU A 212 -21.24 -9.66 -0.29
C LEU A 212 -20.38 -10.91 -0.09
N TYR A 213 -19.46 -10.85 0.83
CA TYR A 213 -18.56 -11.94 1.21
C TYR A 213 -18.56 -12.03 2.73
N PRO A 214 -19.63 -12.61 3.34
CA PRO A 214 -19.60 -12.88 4.77
C PRO A 214 -18.32 -13.66 5.05
N PRO A 215 -17.61 -13.37 6.16
CA PRO A 215 -16.42 -14.10 6.53
C PRO A 215 -16.76 -15.57 6.48
N THR A 216 -16.20 -16.28 5.51
CA THR A 216 -16.24 -17.73 5.52
C THR A 216 -15.48 -18.11 6.77
N GLU A 217 -16.15 -18.74 7.74
CA GLU A 217 -15.49 -19.45 8.84
C GLU A 217 -14.67 -20.61 8.23
N VAL A 218 -13.67 -20.26 7.46
CA VAL A 218 -12.64 -21.22 7.05
C VAL A 218 -11.63 -21.16 8.18
N GLU A 219 -11.82 -22.04 9.15
CA GLU A 219 -10.77 -22.36 10.11
C GLU A 219 -9.49 -22.63 9.29
N PRO A 220 -8.41 -21.87 9.52
CA PRO A 220 -7.18 -22.09 8.76
C PRO A 220 -6.78 -23.56 8.95
N PRO A 221 -6.31 -24.25 7.88
CA PRO A 221 -5.89 -25.65 8.02
C PRO A 221 -4.85 -25.74 9.13
N ARG A 222 -5.17 -26.52 10.19
CA ARG A 222 -4.24 -26.75 11.29
C ARG A 222 -2.95 -27.33 10.70
N PRO A 223 -1.81 -26.78 11.08
CA PRO A 223 -0.53 -27.36 10.65
C PRO A 223 -0.45 -28.82 11.09
N PRO A 224 0.00 -29.72 10.23
CA PRO A 224 0.12 -31.14 10.56
C PRO A 224 1.06 -31.30 11.75
N GLY A 225 0.57 -31.88 12.84
CA GLY A 225 1.38 -32.19 14.02
C GLY A 225 0.93 -31.60 15.37
N PHE A 226 -0.08 -30.76 15.40
CA PHE A 226 -0.73 -30.39 16.66
C PHE A 226 -1.81 -31.42 16.99
N GLY A 227 -1.43 -32.41 17.78
CA GLY A 227 -2.37 -33.33 18.40
C GLY A 227 -3.31 -32.59 19.34
N GLU A 228 -4.55 -33.07 19.43
CA GLU A 228 -5.50 -32.65 20.44
C GLU A 228 -4.82 -32.79 21.82
N THR A 229 -4.59 -31.65 22.48
CA THR A 229 -4.30 -31.68 23.90
C THR A 229 -5.60 -32.01 24.58
N GLU A 230 -5.77 -33.29 25.02
CA GLU A 230 -6.81 -33.66 25.96
C GLU A 230 -6.72 -32.69 27.15
N GLU A 231 -7.77 -31.92 27.37
CA GLU A 231 -7.92 -31.18 28.63
C GLU A 231 -7.83 -32.18 29.76
N PRO A 232 -6.97 -31.99 30.76
CA PRO A 232 -6.97 -32.86 31.92
C PRO A 232 -8.33 -32.73 32.64
N GLU A 233 -9.06 -33.83 32.75
CA GLU A 233 -10.26 -33.91 33.59
C GLU A 233 -9.91 -33.34 34.98
N ALA A 234 -10.68 -32.34 35.39
CA ALA A 234 -10.59 -31.79 36.74
C ALA A 234 -11.01 -32.89 37.73
N ASP A 235 -10.06 -33.56 38.30
CA ASP A 235 -10.24 -34.44 39.42
C ASP A 235 -10.68 -33.60 40.64
N GLY A 236 -11.94 -33.76 41.01
CA GLY A 236 -12.56 -33.13 42.17
C GLY A 236 -12.08 -33.78 43.47
N GLY A 237 -10.85 -33.51 43.84
CA GLY A 237 -10.27 -33.88 45.12
C GLY A 237 -10.34 -32.71 46.11
N GLU A 238 -11.43 -32.60 46.87
CA GLU A 238 -11.41 -31.91 48.17
C GLU A 238 -10.38 -32.58 49.09
N GLY A 239 -9.29 -31.89 49.33
CA GLY A 239 -8.27 -32.30 50.29
C GLY A 239 -7.90 -31.14 51.18
N ASP A 240 -8.50 -31.12 52.37
CA ASP A 240 -8.11 -30.29 53.51
C ASP A 240 -6.61 -30.43 53.79
N PHE A 241 -5.89 -29.32 53.68
CA PHE A 241 -4.52 -29.23 54.16
C PHE A 241 -4.33 -27.97 55.01
N TRP A 242 -4.83 -28.02 56.25
CA TRP A 242 -4.34 -27.24 57.39
C TRP A 242 -4.24 -28.18 58.59
N GLY A 243 -3.02 -28.47 58.98
CA GLY A 243 -2.76 -29.21 60.16
C GLY A 243 -1.24 -29.24 60.51
N GLU A 244 -0.87 -28.38 61.47
CA GLU A 244 0.33 -28.30 62.31
C GLU A 244 1.60 -27.75 61.66
#